data_55b8398f773c021d440f2ddcb2660167
#
_entry.id   55b8398f773c021d440f2ddcb2660167
#
_cell.length_a   1.000
_cell.length_b   1.000
_cell.length_c   1.000
_cell.angle_alpha   90.00
_cell.angle_beta   90.00
_cell.angle_gamma   90.00
#
_symmetry.space_group_name_H-M   'P 1'
#
loop_
_entity.id
_entity.type
_entity.pdbx_description
1 polymer ?
#
loop_
_entity_poly.entity_id
_entity_poly.type
_entity_poly.pdbx_seq_one_letter_code
_entity_poly.pdbx_strand_id
1 'polypeptide(L)'
;MPFDKPIVHVIDDDEAVRQALAFQLGSAGIEVRTYESAVAFLQVAPTVHTGCIITDVRMPELSGIDLLRRLRELKHPVPVIVITAHGDIPLAVEAMRLGAVDFLEKPFEDEVLLASVRSALDQGDRDQKRQTERSNIEARLAALSNRERDVLKGLVAGLANKQIAYDLGISPRTIETYRANLMIKMQAASLSDLVRMALIAGVLDSNES
;
A
#
# COMPACT_ATOMS: atom_id res chain seq x y z
N MET A 1 6.01 -17.04 -8.83
CA MET A 1 7.09 -16.04 -8.76
C MET A 1 7.75 -16.20 -7.41
N PRO A 2 9.08 -16.35 -7.30
CA PRO A 2 9.72 -16.28 -6.00
C PRO A 2 9.42 -14.89 -5.44
N PHE A 3 8.88 -14.82 -4.23
CA PHE A 3 8.72 -13.56 -3.53
C PHE A 3 10.11 -12.95 -3.39
N ASP A 4 10.39 -11.85 -4.07
CA ASP A 4 11.61 -11.08 -3.85
C ASP A 4 11.69 -10.79 -2.35
N LYS A 5 12.81 -11.17 -1.73
CA LYS A 5 13.02 -10.86 -0.32
C LYS A 5 12.91 -9.35 -0.14
N PRO A 6 12.18 -8.89 0.87
CA PRO A 6 12.05 -7.46 1.09
C PRO A 6 13.43 -6.83 1.32
N ILE A 7 13.70 -5.74 0.61
CA ILE A 7 14.97 -5.02 0.68
C ILE A 7 14.79 -3.77 1.54
N VAL A 8 15.74 -3.52 2.44
CA VAL A 8 15.81 -2.27 3.18
C VAL A 8 16.73 -1.31 2.44
N HIS A 9 16.19 -0.13 2.10
CA HIS A 9 16.91 0.94 1.41
C HIS A 9 17.40 1.95 2.45
N VAL A 10 18.71 2.00 2.71
CA VAL A 10 19.33 2.91 3.68
C VAL A 10 19.89 4.12 2.95
N ILE A 11 19.44 5.31 3.35
CA ILE A 11 19.80 6.60 2.76
C ILE A 11 20.40 7.49 3.86
N ASP A 12 21.69 7.77 3.77
CA ASP A 12 22.43 8.59 4.73
C ASP A 12 23.66 9.13 4.00
N ASP A 13 24.08 10.35 4.21
CA ASP A 13 25.27 10.92 3.56
C ASP A 13 26.59 10.41 4.20
N ASP A 14 26.55 9.95 5.45
CA ASP A 14 27.68 9.38 6.15
C ASP A 14 27.89 7.89 5.76
N GLU A 15 29.00 7.60 5.10
CA GLU A 15 29.35 6.24 4.68
C GLU A 15 29.50 5.28 5.87
N ALA A 16 30.08 5.74 6.99
CA ALA A 16 30.24 4.90 8.17
C ALA A 16 28.90 4.47 8.76
N VAL A 17 27.92 5.37 8.78
CA VAL A 17 26.56 5.08 9.22
C VAL A 17 25.88 4.10 8.27
N ARG A 18 26.00 4.30 6.95
CA ARG A 18 25.44 3.36 5.95
C ARG A 18 25.99 1.96 6.11
N GLN A 19 27.33 1.85 6.30
CA GLN A 19 27.97 0.54 6.49
C GLN A 19 27.57 -0.12 7.80
N ALA A 20 27.48 0.64 8.91
CA ALA A 20 27.03 0.11 10.19
C ALA A 20 25.60 -0.44 10.13
N LEU A 21 24.66 0.34 9.55
CA LEU A 21 23.26 -0.09 9.37
C LEU A 21 23.16 -1.31 8.44
N ALA A 22 23.93 -1.33 7.34
CA ALA A 22 23.95 -2.46 6.42
C ALA A 22 24.48 -3.73 7.08
N PHE A 23 25.52 -3.61 7.89
CA PHE A 23 26.08 -4.75 8.65
C PHE A 23 25.09 -5.27 9.70
N GLN A 24 24.48 -4.37 10.47
CA GLN A 24 23.51 -4.70 11.51
C GLN A 24 22.28 -5.43 10.95
N LEU A 25 21.66 -4.87 9.91
CA LEU A 25 20.50 -5.46 9.23
C LEU A 25 20.86 -6.75 8.51
N GLY A 26 22.03 -6.80 7.84
CA GLY A 26 22.55 -7.99 7.19
C GLY A 26 22.79 -9.15 8.15
N SER A 27 23.29 -8.87 9.36
CA SER A 27 23.46 -9.86 10.44
C SER A 27 22.13 -10.45 10.91
N ALA A 28 21.04 -9.72 10.77
CA ALA A 28 19.68 -10.20 11.02
C ALA A 28 19.03 -10.89 9.80
N GLY A 29 19.78 -11.12 8.71
CA GLY A 29 19.32 -11.79 7.49
C GLY A 29 18.46 -10.91 6.57
N ILE A 30 18.50 -9.59 6.74
CA ILE A 30 17.77 -8.63 5.93
C ILE A 30 18.68 -8.14 4.79
N GLU A 31 18.18 -8.15 3.55
CA GLU A 31 18.90 -7.60 2.41
C GLU A 31 18.87 -6.07 2.44
N VAL A 32 20.01 -5.42 2.22
CA VAL A 32 20.15 -3.97 2.30
C VAL A 32 20.72 -3.40 1.01
N ARG A 33 20.20 -2.27 0.58
CA ARG A 33 20.82 -1.39 -0.44
C ARG A 33 21.04 -0.01 0.15
N THR A 34 22.20 0.55 -0.10
CA THR A 34 22.60 1.84 0.46
C THR A 34 22.67 2.93 -0.60
N TYR A 35 22.34 4.15 -0.21
CA TYR A 35 22.37 5.33 -1.07
C TYR A 35 23.02 6.49 -0.31
N GLU A 36 23.89 7.24 -0.97
CA GLU A 36 24.62 8.35 -0.39
C GLU A 36 23.79 9.65 -0.27
N SER A 37 22.62 9.71 -0.90
CA SER A 37 21.74 10.87 -0.86
C SER A 37 20.29 10.51 -1.20
N ALA A 38 19.37 11.37 -0.77
CA ALA A 38 17.98 11.30 -1.17
C ALA A 38 17.80 11.44 -2.69
N VAL A 39 18.65 12.23 -3.35
CA VAL A 39 18.64 12.41 -4.80
C VAL A 39 18.99 11.11 -5.51
N ALA A 40 20.05 10.41 -5.05
CA ALA A 40 20.44 9.11 -5.61
C ALA A 40 19.33 8.07 -5.46
N PHE A 41 18.65 8.03 -4.31
CA PHE A 41 17.52 7.14 -4.11
C PHE A 41 16.33 7.48 -5.03
N LEU A 42 15.98 8.77 -5.18
CA LEU A 42 14.85 9.18 -6.03
C LEU A 42 14.99 8.75 -7.49
N GLN A 43 16.21 8.58 -8.00
CA GLN A 43 16.43 8.06 -9.35
C GLN A 43 15.96 6.61 -9.51
N VAL A 44 16.04 5.81 -8.48
CA VAL A 44 15.63 4.40 -8.48
C VAL A 44 14.26 4.16 -7.84
N ALA A 45 13.73 5.13 -7.10
CA ALA A 45 12.44 5.03 -6.41
C ALA A 45 11.30 4.50 -7.30
N PRO A 46 11.16 4.88 -8.59
CA PRO A 46 10.10 4.35 -9.44
C PRO A 46 10.15 2.83 -9.65
N THR A 47 11.30 2.19 -9.38
CA THR A 47 11.47 0.74 -9.50
C THR A 47 11.34 0.00 -8.17
N VAL A 48 11.22 0.72 -7.06
CA VAL A 48 11.16 0.18 -5.70
C VAL A 48 9.70 0.06 -5.28
N HIS A 49 9.19 -1.15 -5.16
CA HIS A 49 7.78 -1.41 -4.84
C HIS A 49 7.58 -2.22 -3.56
N THR A 50 8.65 -2.79 -3.00
CA THR A 50 8.63 -3.65 -1.81
C THR A 50 9.77 -3.31 -0.87
N GLY A 51 9.65 -3.70 0.40
CA GLY A 51 10.66 -3.44 1.40
C GLY A 51 10.33 -2.25 2.29
N CYS A 52 11.36 -1.59 2.84
CA CYS A 52 11.21 -0.33 3.55
C CYS A 52 12.40 0.59 3.30
N ILE A 53 12.21 1.87 3.57
CA ILE A 53 13.22 2.92 3.43
C ILE A 53 13.61 3.38 4.84
N ILE A 54 14.92 3.50 5.08
CA ILE A 54 15.49 4.17 6.25
C ILE A 54 16.21 5.41 5.73
N THR A 55 15.87 6.58 6.20
CA THR A 55 16.53 7.82 5.78
C THR A 55 17.01 8.66 6.96
N ASP A 56 18.23 9.18 6.85
CA ASP A 56 18.65 10.25 7.75
C ASP A 56 17.88 11.53 7.44
N VAL A 57 17.70 12.38 8.45
CA VAL A 57 17.04 13.67 8.28
C VAL A 57 17.96 14.69 7.63
N ARG A 58 19.22 14.77 8.10
CA ARG A 58 20.15 15.83 7.69
C ARG A 58 21.09 15.34 6.60
N MET A 59 20.69 15.53 5.36
CA MET A 59 21.52 15.23 4.21
C MET A 59 21.68 16.46 3.33
N PRO A 60 22.80 16.60 2.59
CA PRO A 60 23.00 17.66 1.60
C PRO A 60 21.92 17.63 0.51
N GLU A 61 21.62 18.77 -0.09
CA GLU A 61 20.70 19.00 -1.21
C GLU A 61 19.23 18.71 -0.87
N LEU A 62 18.90 17.55 -0.34
CA LEU A 62 17.54 17.13 -0.03
C LEU A 62 17.50 16.40 1.32
N SER A 63 16.79 16.97 2.28
CA SER A 63 16.63 16.35 3.60
C SER A 63 15.76 15.08 3.54
N GLY A 64 15.89 14.21 4.57
CA GLY A 64 15.02 13.03 4.69
C GLY A 64 13.54 13.39 4.84
N ILE A 65 13.23 14.54 5.44
CA ILE A 65 11.84 15.05 5.52
C ILE A 65 11.33 15.47 4.13
N ASP A 66 12.17 16.13 3.33
CA ASP A 66 11.79 16.48 1.96
C ASP A 66 11.66 15.26 1.06
N LEU A 67 12.52 14.26 1.25
CA LEU A 67 12.38 12.96 0.61
C LEU A 67 11.03 12.33 0.94
N LEU A 68 10.68 12.25 2.23
CA LEU A 68 9.41 11.70 2.70
C LEU A 68 8.21 12.44 2.09
N ARG A 69 8.28 13.77 2.00
CA ARG A 69 7.24 14.61 1.36
C ARG A 69 7.08 14.26 -0.12
N ARG A 70 8.18 14.13 -0.86
CA ARG A 70 8.16 13.75 -2.28
C ARG A 70 7.61 12.34 -2.50
N LEU A 71 8.01 11.37 -1.67
CA LEU A 71 7.51 10.01 -1.75
C LEU A 71 5.99 9.96 -1.49
N ARG A 72 5.49 10.76 -0.55
CA ARG A 72 4.05 10.90 -0.29
C ARG A 72 3.30 11.50 -1.49
N GLU A 73 3.82 12.57 -2.10
CA GLU A 73 3.24 13.19 -3.30
C GLU A 73 3.17 12.20 -4.47
N LEU A 74 4.21 11.38 -4.63
CA LEU A 74 4.27 10.30 -5.62
C LEU A 74 3.40 9.08 -5.24
N LYS A 75 2.76 9.08 -4.06
CA LYS A 75 2.02 7.93 -3.50
C LYS A 75 2.86 6.66 -3.49
N HIS A 76 4.14 6.81 -3.16
CA HIS A 76 5.10 5.70 -3.13
C HIS A 76 4.66 4.66 -2.08
N PRO A 77 4.60 3.36 -2.42
CA PRO A 77 3.96 2.35 -1.57
C PRO A 77 4.84 1.89 -0.40
N VAL A 78 6.15 2.17 -0.46
CA VAL A 78 7.11 1.60 0.50
C VAL A 78 7.16 2.44 1.78
N PRO A 79 7.03 1.83 2.96
CA PRO A 79 7.07 2.51 4.24
C PRO A 79 8.44 3.14 4.52
N VAL A 80 8.45 4.27 5.21
CA VAL A 80 9.65 5.05 5.53
C VAL A 80 9.85 5.14 7.03
N ILE A 81 11.06 4.81 7.49
CA ILE A 81 11.57 5.05 8.84
C ILE A 81 12.54 6.22 8.75
N VAL A 82 12.37 7.20 9.61
CA VAL A 82 13.26 8.37 9.69
C VAL A 82 14.22 8.19 10.86
N ILE A 83 15.51 8.39 10.63
CA ILE A 83 16.54 8.37 11.68
C ILE A 83 17.24 9.73 11.76
N THR A 84 17.72 10.12 12.92
CA THR A 84 18.45 11.39 13.08
C THR A 84 19.33 11.41 14.32
N ALA A 85 20.45 12.12 14.24
CA ALA A 85 21.28 12.40 15.41
C ALA A 85 20.76 13.58 16.26
N HIS A 86 19.79 14.35 15.76
CA HIS A 86 19.23 15.51 16.42
C HIS A 86 17.70 15.47 16.25
N GLY A 87 17.07 14.65 17.09
CA GLY A 87 15.61 14.57 17.16
C GLY A 87 15.05 15.68 18.03
N ASP A 88 14.15 16.46 17.48
CA ASP A 88 13.28 17.31 18.28
C ASP A 88 11.81 16.88 18.06
N ILE A 89 10.97 17.21 19.02
CA ILE A 89 9.56 16.85 18.96
C ILE A 89 8.86 17.40 17.71
N PRO A 90 9.05 18.66 17.29
CA PRO A 90 8.48 19.18 16.06
C PRO A 90 8.84 18.37 14.82
N LEU A 91 10.10 17.97 14.68
CA LEU A 91 10.58 17.18 13.55
C LEU A 91 9.97 15.77 13.51
N ALA A 92 9.90 15.10 14.66
CA ALA A 92 9.25 13.81 14.79
C ALA A 92 7.76 13.90 14.42
N VAL A 93 7.06 14.93 14.93
CA VAL A 93 5.64 15.16 14.59
C VAL A 93 5.45 15.42 13.09
N GLU A 94 6.34 16.18 12.45
CA GLU A 94 6.30 16.43 11.01
C GLU A 94 6.49 15.13 10.23
N ALA A 95 7.51 14.33 10.56
CA ALA A 95 7.76 13.03 9.93
C ALA A 95 6.53 12.11 10.02
N MET A 96 5.94 11.98 11.20
CA MET A 96 4.75 11.15 11.40
C MET A 96 3.52 11.67 10.62
N ARG A 97 3.30 12.98 10.56
CA ARG A 97 2.24 13.59 9.74
C ARG A 97 2.44 13.37 8.24
N LEU A 98 3.67 13.31 7.79
CA LEU A 98 4.02 12.99 6.41
C LEU A 98 3.88 11.50 6.09
N GLY A 99 3.65 10.65 7.08
CA GLY A 99 3.40 9.22 6.91
C GLY A 99 4.63 8.34 7.14
N ALA A 100 5.65 8.83 7.87
CA ALA A 100 6.69 7.95 8.39
C ALA A 100 6.06 6.88 9.29
N VAL A 101 6.58 5.65 9.18
CA VAL A 101 6.14 4.54 10.04
C VAL A 101 6.74 4.66 11.42
N ASP A 102 7.98 5.16 11.50
CA ASP A 102 8.69 5.36 12.75
C ASP A 102 9.71 6.48 12.63
N PHE A 103 10.14 6.99 13.81
CA PHE A 103 11.15 8.02 13.93
C PHE A 103 12.11 7.65 15.06
N LEU A 104 13.39 7.42 14.74
CA LEU A 104 14.40 6.95 15.67
C LEU A 104 15.50 8.00 15.86
N GLU A 105 15.82 8.31 17.12
CA GLU A 105 16.92 9.20 17.47
C GLU A 105 18.19 8.40 17.77
N LYS A 106 19.29 8.74 17.10
CA LYS A 106 20.63 8.18 17.33
C LYS A 106 21.21 8.74 18.64
N PRO A 107 21.85 7.92 19.52
CA PRO A 107 22.04 6.48 19.36
C PRO A 107 20.81 5.66 19.78
N PHE A 108 20.54 4.57 19.08
CA PHE A 108 19.47 3.61 19.39
C PHE A 108 20.04 2.20 19.51
N GLU A 109 19.37 1.36 20.28
CA GLU A 109 19.71 -0.07 20.43
C GLU A 109 19.35 -0.85 19.16
N ASP A 110 20.13 -1.91 18.88
CA ASP A 110 19.96 -2.76 17.70
C ASP A 110 18.55 -3.35 17.62
N GLU A 111 18.00 -3.77 18.78
CA GLU A 111 16.66 -4.32 18.87
C GLU A 111 15.56 -3.32 18.47
N VAL A 112 15.76 -2.03 18.79
CA VAL A 112 14.79 -0.97 18.45
C VAL A 112 14.74 -0.78 16.94
N LEU A 113 15.87 -0.68 16.27
CA LEU A 113 15.94 -0.59 14.81
C LEU A 113 15.32 -1.81 14.14
N LEU A 114 15.69 -3.01 14.59
CA LEU A 114 15.17 -4.26 14.02
C LEU A 114 13.65 -4.40 14.22
N ALA A 115 13.13 -3.99 15.37
CA ALA A 115 11.69 -4.00 15.63
C ALA A 115 10.94 -3.03 14.68
N SER A 116 11.47 -1.81 14.52
CA SER A 116 10.92 -0.81 13.61
C SER A 116 10.92 -1.30 12.15
N VAL A 117 12.05 -1.86 11.68
CA VAL A 117 12.17 -2.41 10.33
C VAL A 117 11.20 -3.56 10.10
N ARG A 118 11.08 -4.51 11.04
CA ARG A 118 10.12 -5.62 10.90
C ARG A 118 8.68 -5.11 10.84
N SER A 119 8.32 -4.15 11.69
CA SER A 119 7.00 -3.53 11.67
C SER A 119 6.70 -2.85 10.34
N ALA A 120 7.68 -2.12 9.79
CA ALA A 120 7.56 -1.45 8.49
C ALA A 120 7.39 -2.46 7.35
N LEU A 121 8.19 -3.54 7.33
CA LEU A 121 8.08 -4.61 6.32
C LEU A 121 6.71 -5.29 6.37
N ASP A 122 6.23 -5.62 7.57
CA ASP A 122 4.90 -6.23 7.77
C ASP A 122 3.76 -5.30 7.33
N GLN A 123 3.91 -4.00 7.54
CA GLN A 123 2.94 -3.00 7.07
C GLN A 123 2.95 -2.90 5.55
N GLY A 124 4.13 -2.78 4.94
CA GLY A 124 4.30 -2.73 3.49
C GLY A 124 3.67 -3.94 2.79
N ASP A 125 3.92 -5.14 3.29
CA ASP A 125 3.35 -6.38 2.78
C ASP A 125 1.81 -6.40 2.84
N ARG A 126 1.24 -5.91 3.95
CA ARG A 126 -0.23 -5.82 4.12
C ARG A 126 -0.84 -4.82 3.15
N ASP A 127 -0.24 -3.66 3.02
CA ASP A 127 -0.73 -2.60 2.15
C ASP A 127 -0.62 -3.00 0.67
N GLN A 128 0.48 -3.67 0.28
CA GLN A 128 0.66 -4.20 -1.07
C GLN A 128 -0.37 -5.29 -1.41
N LYS A 129 -0.65 -6.22 -0.49
CA LYS A 129 -1.69 -7.25 -0.68
C LYS A 129 -3.07 -6.62 -0.86
N ARG A 130 -3.43 -5.62 -0.04
CA ARG A 130 -4.69 -4.87 -0.16
C ARG A 130 -4.79 -4.14 -1.51
N GLN A 131 -3.72 -3.48 -1.92
CA GLN A 131 -3.69 -2.76 -3.19
C GLN A 131 -3.82 -3.71 -4.39
N THR A 132 -3.13 -4.85 -4.36
CA THR A 132 -3.23 -5.88 -5.40
C THR A 132 -4.65 -6.48 -5.46
N GLU A 133 -5.25 -6.80 -4.30
CA GLU A 133 -6.62 -7.28 -4.22
C GLU A 133 -7.60 -6.27 -4.81
N ARG A 134 -7.47 -4.99 -4.42
CA ARG A 134 -8.30 -3.91 -4.94
C ARG A 134 -8.16 -3.75 -6.44
N SER A 135 -6.94 -3.69 -6.98
CA SER A 135 -6.70 -3.57 -8.42
C SER A 135 -7.28 -4.74 -9.21
N ASN A 136 -7.17 -5.97 -8.68
CA ASN A 136 -7.77 -7.15 -9.30
C ASN A 136 -9.30 -7.08 -9.32
N ILE A 137 -9.92 -6.60 -8.25
CA ILE A 137 -11.38 -6.40 -8.18
C ILE A 137 -11.81 -5.32 -9.16
N GLU A 138 -11.11 -4.18 -9.21
CA GLU A 138 -11.40 -3.08 -10.15
C GLU A 138 -11.29 -3.54 -11.61
N ALA A 139 -10.28 -4.34 -11.96
CA ALA A 139 -10.13 -4.91 -13.30
C ALA A 139 -11.32 -5.84 -13.67
N ARG A 140 -11.79 -6.67 -12.73
CA ARG A 140 -12.97 -7.53 -12.95
C ARG A 140 -14.25 -6.70 -13.09
N LEU A 141 -14.43 -5.66 -12.28
CA LEU A 141 -15.55 -4.73 -12.40
C LEU A 141 -15.55 -3.98 -13.73
N ALA A 142 -14.38 -3.61 -14.25
CA ALA A 142 -14.24 -2.96 -15.55
C ALA A 142 -14.73 -3.87 -16.70
N ALA A 143 -14.61 -5.19 -16.56
CA ALA A 143 -15.06 -6.18 -17.54
C ALA A 143 -16.57 -6.46 -17.51
N LEU A 144 -17.31 -5.88 -16.57
CA LEU A 144 -18.77 -6.02 -16.50
C LEU A 144 -19.47 -5.12 -17.54
N SER A 145 -20.51 -5.65 -18.19
CA SER A 145 -21.42 -4.85 -18.99
C SER A 145 -22.24 -3.89 -18.10
N ASN A 146 -22.84 -2.86 -18.71
CA ASN A 146 -23.70 -1.92 -17.98
C ASN A 146 -24.83 -2.64 -17.23
N ARG A 147 -25.49 -3.61 -17.88
CA ARG A 147 -26.55 -4.41 -17.27
C ARG A 147 -26.08 -5.26 -16.10
N GLU A 148 -24.89 -5.87 -16.19
CA GLU A 148 -24.31 -6.60 -15.07
C GLU A 148 -23.96 -5.68 -13.91
N ARG A 149 -23.48 -4.47 -14.18
CA ARG A 149 -23.24 -3.44 -13.15
C ARG A 149 -24.51 -2.99 -12.45
N ASP A 150 -25.61 -2.78 -13.21
CA ASP A 150 -26.90 -2.43 -12.64
C ASP A 150 -27.42 -3.51 -11.69
N VAL A 151 -27.31 -4.78 -12.12
CA VAL A 151 -27.69 -5.94 -11.30
C VAL A 151 -26.78 -6.04 -10.06
N LEU A 152 -25.47 -5.84 -10.20
CA LEU A 152 -24.52 -5.84 -9.08
C LEU A 152 -24.91 -4.78 -8.05
N LYS A 153 -25.18 -3.55 -8.47
CA LYS A 153 -25.63 -2.46 -7.57
C LYS A 153 -26.89 -2.86 -6.79
N GLY A 154 -27.89 -3.43 -7.44
CA GLY A 154 -29.09 -3.89 -6.76
C GLY A 154 -28.82 -5.01 -5.75
N LEU A 155 -27.94 -5.96 -6.07
CA LEU A 155 -27.55 -7.04 -5.16
C LEU A 155 -26.82 -6.51 -3.92
N VAL A 156 -25.89 -5.58 -4.11
CA VAL A 156 -25.10 -4.99 -3.02
C VAL A 156 -25.95 -4.06 -2.14
N ALA A 157 -26.98 -3.42 -2.72
CA ALA A 157 -28.00 -2.68 -2.00
C ALA A 157 -29.00 -3.58 -1.23
N GLY A 158 -28.85 -4.91 -1.32
CA GLY A 158 -29.71 -5.86 -0.61
C GLY A 158 -31.08 -6.08 -1.25
N LEU A 159 -31.28 -5.65 -2.50
CA LEU A 159 -32.58 -5.79 -3.18
C LEU A 159 -32.82 -7.25 -3.58
N ALA A 160 -34.10 -7.68 -3.44
CA ALA A 160 -34.51 -8.99 -3.93
C ALA A 160 -34.50 -9.04 -5.46
N ASN A 161 -34.25 -10.22 -6.05
CA ASN A 161 -34.25 -10.41 -7.51
C ASN A 161 -35.51 -9.86 -8.21
N LYS A 162 -36.68 -9.96 -7.57
CA LYS A 162 -37.94 -9.44 -8.10
C LYS A 162 -37.92 -7.90 -8.18
N GLN A 163 -37.35 -7.23 -7.20
CA GLN A 163 -37.25 -5.77 -7.18
C GLN A 163 -36.27 -5.30 -8.25
N ILE A 164 -35.07 -5.91 -8.32
CA ILE A 164 -34.07 -5.60 -9.36
C ILE A 164 -34.67 -5.80 -10.76
N ALA A 165 -35.42 -6.90 -10.95
CA ALA A 165 -36.07 -7.21 -12.22
C ALA A 165 -37.11 -6.13 -12.61
N TYR A 166 -37.92 -5.69 -11.64
CA TYR A 166 -38.90 -4.62 -11.84
C TYR A 166 -38.20 -3.31 -12.20
N ASP A 167 -37.18 -2.88 -11.44
CA ASP A 167 -36.46 -1.63 -11.63
C ASP A 167 -35.73 -1.60 -13.00
N LEU A 168 -35.23 -2.76 -13.49
CA LEU A 168 -34.54 -2.86 -14.77
C LEU A 168 -35.42 -3.22 -15.96
N GLY A 169 -36.73 -3.46 -15.74
CA GLY A 169 -37.70 -3.79 -16.76
C GLY A 169 -37.43 -5.17 -17.43
N ILE A 170 -36.93 -6.15 -16.67
CA ILE A 170 -36.62 -7.52 -17.17
C ILE A 170 -37.24 -8.59 -16.27
N SER A 171 -37.19 -9.87 -16.71
CA SER A 171 -37.72 -10.94 -15.89
C SER A 171 -36.84 -11.35 -14.72
N PRO A 172 -37.38 -11.86 -13.59
CA PRO A 172 -36.60 -12.42 -12.50
C PRO A 172 -35.65 -13.55 -12.97
N ARG A 173 -36.05 -14.35 -13.94
CA ARG A 173 -35.20 -15.40 -14.53
C ARG A 173 -33.96 -14.78 -15.23
N THR A 174 -34.12 -13.64 -15.86
CA THR A 174 -33.02 -12.92 -16.50
C THR A 174 -32.02 -12.39 -15.42
N ILE A 175 -32.52 -11.97 -14.26
CA ILE A 175 -31.65 -11.59 -13.12
C ILE A 175 -30.82 -12.78 -12.63
N GLU A 176 -31.41 -13.97 -12.56
CA GLU A 176 -30.66 -15.20 -12.18
C GLU A 176 -29.49 -15.47 -13.14
N THR A 177 -29.74 -15.29 -14.45
CA THR A 177 -28.66 -15.39 -15.44
C THR A 177 -27.57 -14.36 -15.25
N TYR A 178 -27.93 -13.09 -15.02
CA TYR A 178 -26.94 -12.04 -14.72
C TYR A 178 -26.17 -12.32 -13.44
N ARG A 179 -26.82 -12.83 -12.39
CA ARG A 179 -26.16 -13.24 -11.16
C ARG A 179 -25.12 -14.33 -11.41
N ALA A 180 -25.47 -15.38 -12.16
CA ALA A 180 -24.53 -16.44 -12.50
C ALA A 180 -23.31 -15.89 -13.27
N ASN A 181 -23.54 -15.02 -14.25
CA ASN A 181 -22.47 -14.37 -15.00
C ASN A 181 -21.60 -13.46 -14.12
N LEU A 182 -22.21 -12.72 -13.19
CA LEU A 182 -21.49 -11.89 -12.21
C LEU A 182 -20.57 -12.75 -11.34
N MET A 183 -21.06 -13.87 -10.79
CA MET A 183 -20.25 -14.77 -9.98
C MET A 183 -19.02 -15.27 -10.75
N ILE A 184 -19.19 -15.63 -12.02
CA ILE A 184 -18.10 -16.10 -12.89
C ILE A 184 -17.12 -14.95 -13.19
N LYS A 185 -17.59 -13.80 -13.67
CA LYS A 185 -16.74 -12.67 -14.06
C LYS A 185 -16.00 -12.07 -12.87
N MET A 186 -16.66 -11.95 -11.75
CA MET A 186 -16.06 -11.46 -10.50
C MET A 186 -15.21 -12.54 -9.82
N GLN A 187 -15.29 -13.81 -10.24
CA GLN A 187 -14.63 -14.94 -9.58
C GLN A 187 -15.03 -15.03 -8.10
N ALA A 188 -16.27 -14.72 -7.79
CA ALA A 188 -16.77 -14.74 -6.43
C ALA A 188 -17.23 -16.16 -6.05
N ALA A 189 -16.78 -16.65 -4.88
CA ALA A 189 -17.15 -17.98 -4.37
C ALA A 189 -18.58 -18.02 -3.80
N SER A 190 -19.10 -16.86 -3.37
CA SER A 190 -20.41 -16.70 -2.76
C SER A 190 -20.97 -15.30 -2.96
N LEU A 191 -22.27 -15.10 -2.69
CA LEU A 191 -22.87 -13.77 -2.71
C LEU A 191 -22.20 -12.83 -1.69
N SER A 192 -21.87 -13.32 -0.51
CA SER A 192 -21.13 -12.52 0.50
C SER A 192 -19.75 -12.10 0.01
N ASP A 193 -19.07 -12.95 -0.75
CA ASP A 193 -17.78 -12.63 -1.35
C ASP A 193 -17.93 -11.57 -2.45
N LEU A 194 -18.96 -11.67 -3.29
CA LEU A 194 -19.30 -10.65 -4.30
C LEU A 194 -19.58 -9.29 -3.64
N VAL A 195 -20.35 -9.27 -2.55
CA VAL A 195 -20.66 -8.05 -1.80
C VAL A 195 -19.38 -7.47 -1.19
N ARG A 196 -18.52 -8.29 -0.57
CA ARG A 196 -17.23 -7.86 -0.02
C ARG A 196 -16.35 -7.21 -1.10
N MET A 197 -16.24 -7.84 -2.27
CA MET A 197 -15.48 -7.28 -3.40
C MET A 197 -16.04 -5.93 -3.85
N ALA A 198 -17.36 -5.80 -3.95
CA ALA A 198 -18.01 -4.55 -4.34
C ALA A 198 -17.78 -3.42 -3.32
N LEU A 199 -17.76 -3.74 -2.01
CA LEU A 199 -17.45 -2.79 -0.95
C LEU A 199 -15.97 -2.34 -1.00
N ILE A 200 -15.03 -3.26 -1.21
CA ILE A 200 -13.59 -2.93 -1.37
C ILE A 200 -13.38 -1.95 -2.53
N ALA A 201 -14.14 -2.11 -3.61
CA ALA A 201 -14.05 -1.25 -4.80
C ALA A 201 -14.92 0.03 -4.72
N GLY A 202 -15.63 0.27 -3.62
CA GLY A 202 -16.46 1.47 -3.43
C GLY A 202 -17.69 1.54 -4.36
N VAL A 203 -18.25 0.40 -4.76
CA VAL A 203 -19.40 0.37 -5.70
C VAL A 203 -20.65 1.04 -5.11
N LEU A 204 -20.79 1.10 -3.78
CA LEU A 204 -21.90 1.79 -3.09
C LEU A 204 -21.65 3.29 -2.90
N ASP A 205 -20.40 3.73 -2.85
CA ASP A 205 -20.04 5.14 -2.60
C ASP A 205 -20.26 6.03 -3.83
N SER A 206 -20.54 5.45 -4.99
CA SER A 206 -20.76 6.14 -6.27
C SER A 206 -22.21 6.69 -6.43
N ASN A 207 -23.05 6.71 -5.40
CA ASN A 207 -24.45 7.13 -5.48
C ASN A 207 -24.73 8.50 -4.86
N GLU A 208 -23.70 9.26 -4.47
CA GLU A 208 -23.85 10.67 -4.05
C GLU A 208 -23.19 11.60 -5.09
N SER A 209 -23.91 11.85 -6.18
CA SER A 209 -23.68 13.04 -7.03
C SER A 209 -24.91 13.30 -7.88
#